data_7013a38d2673f0979f8768a67b278a40
#
_entry.id   7013a38d2673f0979f8768a67b278a40
#
_cell.length_a   1.000
_cell.length_b   1.000
_cell.length_c   1.000
_cell.angle_alpha   90.00
_cell.angle_beta   90.00
_cell.angle_gamma   90.00
#
_symmetry.space_group_name_H-M   'P 1'
#
loop_
_entity.id
_entity.type
_entity.pdbx_description
1 polymer ?
#
loop_
_entity_poly.entity_id
_entity_poly.type
_entity_poly.pdbx_seq_one_letter_code
_entity_poly.pdbx_strand_id
1 'polypeptide(L)'
;GASLSVDESKDGKIKIEVSPLKSPLKPINMAVPNDPSSCFFYALAAAIIPNSSVEIKNMLLNKTRIEAFKVLGRMGAKIEYKSKSGGYDDTGDVKISYNGRLKAVDVSENIAWLIDEAPALAIAFACADGTSTLKNAKELRVKECDRIAVTVSALRACGIEASELEDGFKITGGVAKSASIDSHGDHRIAMSFAVLGLLCGMEISKSEFIATSFPNFTKCLKNLGAVVNE
;
A
#
# COMPACT_ATOMS: atom_id res chain seq x y z
N GLY A 1 -13.02 -14.22 25.00
CA GLY A 1 -13.79 -14.18 26.27
C GLY A 1 -14.28 -12.78 26.65
N ALA A 2 -14.01 -11.73 25.85
CA ALA A 2 -14.62 -10.41 26.06
C ALA A 2 -16.10 -10.45 25.63
N SER A 3 -16.95 -9.68 26.32
CA SER A 3 -18.34 -9.47 25.95
C SER A 3 -18.41 -8.17 25.17
N LEU A 4 -18.83 -8.24 23.91
CA LEU A 4 -19.05 -7.06 23.07
C LEU A 4 -20.33 -7.25 22.24
N SER A 5 -21.00 -6.14 21.95
CA SER A 5 -22.07 -6.07 20.95
C SER A 5 -21.71 -5.07 19.85
N VAL A 6 -22.18 -5.35 18.66
CA VAL A 6 -22.01 -4.47 17.50
C VAL A 6 -23.40 -4.26 16.90
N ASP A 7 -23.87 -3.03 16.93
CA ASP A 7 -25.16 -2.61 16.37
C ASP A 7 -24.90 -1.67 15.20
N GLU A 8 -25.43 -2.01 14.03
CA GLU A 8 -25.39 -1.16 12.84
C GLU A 8 -26.74 -0.49 12.64
N SER A 9 -26.76 0.83 12.69
CA SER A 9 -27.98 1.61 12.46
C SER A 9 -28.29 1.75 10.97
N LYS A 10 -29.55 2.06 10.62
CA LYS A 10 -30.01 2.23 9.23
C LYS A 10 -29.30 3.37 8.49
N ASP A 11 -28.71 4.32 9.22
CA ASP A 11 -27.91 5.42 8.68
C ASP A 11 -26.42 5.07 8.55
N GLY A 12 -26.05 3.79 8.69
CA GLY A 12 -24.69 3.29 8.52
C GLY A 12 -23.75 3.55 9.69
N LYS A 13 -24.25 4.05 10.83
CA LYS A 13 -23.43 4.21 12.03
C LYS A 13 -23.28 2.86 12.74
N ILE A 14 -22.06 2.56 13.16
CA ILE A 14 -21.74 1.36 13.93
C ILE A 14 -21.52 1.76 15.39
N LYS A 15 -22.27 1.15 16.29
CA LYS A 15 -22.09 1.27 17.73
C LYS A 15 -21.44 -0.01 18.24
N ILE A 16 -20.30 0.13 18.89
CA ILE A 16 -19.61 -1.00 19.54
C ILE A 16 -19.64 -0.77 21.05
N GLU A 17 -20.23 -1.68 21.79
CA GLU A 17 -20.22 -1.67 23.25
C GLU A 17 -19.35 -2.81 23.76
N VAL A 18 -18.42 -2.51 24.64
CA VAL A 18 -17.53 -3.47 25.30
C VAL A 18 -17.81 -3.45 26.78
N SER A 19 -18.23 -4.58 27.34
CA SER A 19 -18.47 -4.71 28.78
C SER A 19 -17.16 -4.95 29.54
N PRO A 20 -17.05 -4.49 30.80
CA PRO A 20 -15.91 -4.84 31.66
C PRO A 20 -15.70 -6.35 31.75
N LEU A 21 -14.43 -6.76 31.76
CA LEU A 21 -14.10 -8.18 31.91
C LEU A 21 -14.48 -8.68 33.30
N LYS A 22 -15.16 -9.83 33.35
CA LYS A 22 -15.50 -10.55 34.60
C LYS A 22 -14.43 -11.58 34.99
N SER A 23 -13.58 -11.95 34.04
CA SER A 23 -12.46 -12.88 34.22
C SER A 23 -11.37 -12.57 33.21
N PRO A 24 -10.12 -13.04 33.37
CA PRO A 24 -9.07 -12.88 32.37
C PRO A 24 -9.48 -13.41 31.00
N LEU A 25 -8.99 -12.76 29.94
CA LEU A 25 -9.17 -13.25 28.58
C LEU A 25 -8.51 -14.63 28.41
N LYS A 26 -9.13 -15.47 27.58
CA LYS A 26 -8.50 -16.74 27.21
C LYS A 26 -7.30 -16.48 26.29
N PRO A 27 -6.17 -17.16 26.49
CA PRO A 27 -5.02 -17.03 25.62
C PRO A 27 -5.35 -17.52 24.20
N ILE A 28 -4.74 -16.90 23.22
CA ILE A 28 -4.83 -17.28 21.81
C ILE A 28 -3.46 -17.81 21.38
N ASN A 29 -3.44 -18.94 20.69
CA ASN A 29 -2.25 -19.46 20.02
C ASN A 29 -2.53 -19.44 18.51
N MET A 30 -1.87 -18.53 17.81
CA MET A 30 -2.03 -18.37 16.36
C MET A 30 -0.74 -17.87 15.72
N ALA A 31 -0.51 -18.25 14.47
CA ALA A 31 0.49 -17.60 13.64
C ALA A 31 -0.09 -16.28 13.10
N VAL A 32 0.59 -15.17 13.39
CA VAL A 32 0.20 -13.86 12.84
C VAL A 32 0.46 -13.86 11.33
N PRO A 33 -0.54 -13.58 10.49
CA PRO A 33 -0.34 -13.52 9.04
C PRO A 33 0.48 -12.29 8.66
N ASN A 34 1.08 -12.33 7.45
CA ASN A 34 1.75 -11.17 6.89
C ASN A 34 0.75 -10.04 6.61
N ASP A 35 1.12 -8.82 6.98
CA ASP A 35 0.32 -7.63 6.82
C ASP A 35 0.24 -7.20 5.33
N PRO A 36 -0.97 -7.07 4.76
CA PRO A 36 -1.14 -6.64 3.38
C PRO A 36 -0.51 -5.29 3.05
N SER A 37 -0.56 -4.33 3.98
CA SER A 37 0.02 -3.01 3.76
C SER A 37 1.54 -3.07 3.56
N SER A 38 2.24 -3.85 4.39
CA SER A 38 3.68 -4.09 4.25
C SER A 38 4.00 -4.88 2.98
N CYS A 39 3.18 -5.87 2.65
CA CYS A 39 3.35 -6.72 1.47
C CYS A 39 3.10 -5.96 0.16
N PHE A 40 2.29 -4.92 0.18
CA PHE A 40 1.89 -4.19 -1.01
C PHE A 40 3.07 -3.54 -1.74
N PHE A 41 4.10 -3.08 -1.04
CA PHE A 41 5.30 -2.51 -1.65
C PHE A 41 6.04 -3.52 -2.55
N TYR A 42 6.13 -4.78 -2.14
CA TYR A 42 6.75 -5.84 -2.96
C TYR A 42 5.83 -6.27 -4.09
N ALA A 43 4.52 -6.29 -3.85
CA ALA A 43 3.52 -6.55 -4.89
C ALA A 43 3.60 -5.49 -6.00
N LEU A 44 3.70 -4.22 -5.61
CA LEU A 44 3.90 -3.10 -6.53
C LEU A 44 5.21 -3.25 -7.32
N ALA A 45 6.34 -3.53 -6.64
CA ALA A 45 7.63 -3.74 -7.29
C ALA A 45 7.52 -4.85 -8.37
N ALA A 46 6.92 -6.00 -8.02
CA ALA A 46 6.73 -7.10 -8.97
C ALA A 46 5.78 -6.75 -10.12
N ALA A 47 4.83 -5.83 -9.92
CA ALA A 47 3.90 -5.41 -10.96
C ALA A 47 4.49 -4.40 -11.96
N ILE A 48 5.47 -3.58 -11.55
CA ILE A 48 6.04 -2.51 -12.38
C ILE A 48 7.40 -2.84 -12.99
N ILE A 49 8.14 -3.80 -12.41
CA ILE A 49 9.47 -4.18 -12.90
C ILE A 49 9.34 -5.32 -13.92
N PRO A 50 9.82 -5.16 -15.17
CA PRO A 50 9.74 -6.20 -16.18
C PRO A 50 10.36 -7.54 -15.74
N ASN A 51 9.70 -8.64 -16.11
CA ASN A 51 10.11 -10.02 -15.82
C ASN A 51 10.19 -10.37 -14.33
N SER A 52 9.55 -9.58 -13.46
CA SER A 52 9.54 -9.79 -12.01
C SER A 52 8.32 -10.58 -11.55
N SER A 53 8.51 -11.33 -10.49
CA SER A 53 7.41 -11.93 -9.74
C SER A 53 7.78 -12.06 -8.26
N VAL A 54 6.77 -11.97 -7.39
CA VAL A 54 6.92 -12.21 -5.95
C VAL A 54 5.81 -13.14 -5.47
N GLU A 55 6.13 -14.05 -4.57
CA GLU A 55 5.16 -14.88 -3.87
C GLU A 55 5.19 -14.54 -2.38
N ILE A 56 4.07 -14.05 -1.88
CA ILE A 56 3.86 -13.65 -0.49
C ILE A 56 3.13 -14.79 0.21
N LYS A 57 3.77 -15.42 1.19
CA LYS A 57 3.20 -16.54 1.94
C LYS A 57 2.36 -16.05 3.11
N ASN A 58 1.30 -16.77 3.42
CA ASN A 58 0.46 -16.55 4.61
C ASN A 58 0.09 -15.07 4.82
N MET A 59 -0.38 -14.39 3.77
CA MET A 59 -0.86 -13.01 3.85
C MET A 59 -2.31 -12.99 4.37
N LEU A 60 -2.66 -11.98 5.16
CA LEU A 60 -4.04 -11.71 5.53
C LEU A 60 -4.85 -11.35 4.27
N LEU A 61 -6.00 -12.01 4.06
CA LEU A 61 -6.87 -11.80 2.90
C LEU A 61 -8.20 -11.12 3.23
N ASN A 62 -8.29 -10.50 4.40
CA ASN A 62 -9.48 -9.74 4.77
C ASN A 62 -9.81 -8.71 3.69
N LYS A 63 -11.08 -8.69 3.25
CA LYS A 63 -11.54 -7.84 2.14
C LYS A 63 -11.24 -6.34 2.32
N THR A 64 -11.21 -5.89 3.58
CA THR A 64 -10.95 -4.48 3.93
C THR A 64 -9.45 -4.15 3.96
N ARG A 65 -8.56 -5.14 3.76
CA ARG A 65 -7.10 -4.99 3.80
C ARG A 65 -6.43 -5.25 2.47
N ILE A 66 -7.15 -5.81 1.49
CA ILE A 66 -6.59 -6.17 0.17
C ILE A 66 -7.13 -5.30 -0.96
N GLU A 67 -7.78 -4.17 -0.67
CA GLU A 67 -8.39 -3.33 -1.71
C GLU A 67 -7.34 -2.74 -2.66
N ALA A 68 -6.18 -2.33 -2.16
CA ALA A 68 -5.08 -1.86 -3.00
C ALA A 68 -4.58 -2.93 -3.99
N PHE A 69 -4.56 -4.20 -3.60
CA PHE A 69 -4.24 -5.31 -4.51
C PHE A 69 -5.29 -5.46 -5.61
N LYS A 70 -6.58 -5.26 -5.29
CA LYS A 70 -7.66 -5.29 -6.29
C LYS A 70 -7.52 -4.13 -7.27
N VAL A 71 -7.15 -2.93 -6.79
CA VAL A 71 -6.83 -1.78 -7.66
C VAL A 71 -5.68 -2.14 -8.59
N LEU A 72 -4.58 -2.68 -8.06
CA LEU A 72 -3.42 -3.09 -8.86
C LEU A 72 -3.79 -4.15 -9.91
N GLY A 73 -4.68 -5.08 -9.56
CA GLY A 73 -5.26 -6.06 -10.50
C GLY A 73 -6.09 -5.39 -11.60
N ARG A 74 -6.93 -4.39 -11.28
CA ARG A 74 -7.68 -3.59 -12.28
C ARG A 74 -6.75 -2.83 -13.23
N MET A 75 -5.57 -2.44 -12.74
CA MET A 75 -4.53 -1.81 -13.56
C MET A 75 -3.81 -2.79 -14.49
N GLY A 76 -4.08 -4.10 -14.37
CA GLY A 76 -3.54 -5.13 -15.26
C GLY A 76 -2.43 -5.99 -14.67
N ALA A 77 -2.05 -5.81 -13.40
CA ALA A 77 -1.12 -6.71 -12.74
C ALA A 77 -1.72 -8.13 -12.64
N LYS A 78 -0.90 -9.14 -12.87
CA LYS A 78 -1.31 -10.53 -12.69
C LYS A 78 -1.19 -10.90 -11.21
N ILE A 79 -2.34 -11.14 -10.55
CA ILE A 79 -2.42 -11.49 -9.12
C ILE A 79 -3.18 -12.81 -8.97
N GLU A 80 -2.55 -13.78 -8.34
CA GLU A 80 -3.10 -15.10 -8.09
C GLU A 80 -3.19 -15.34 -6.59
N TYR A 81 -4.38 -15.71 -6.09
CA TYR A 81 -4.63 -15.99 -4.68
C TYR A 81 -4.81 -17.48 -4.45
N LYS A 82 -4.13 -18.03 -3.45
CA LYS A 82 -4.34 -19.39 -2.93
C LYS A 82 -4.83 -19.28 -1.49
N SER A 83 -6.16 -19.10 -1.34
CA SER A 83 -6.78 -18.93 -0.02
C SER A 83 -6.65 -20.18 0.83
N LYS A 84 -6.45 -19.99 2.13
CA LYS A 84 -6.50 -20.99 3.19
C LYS A 84 -7.60 -20.58 4.16
N SER A 85 -8.63 -21.40 4.31
CA SER A 85 -9.70 -21.18 5.28
C SER A 85 -9.42 -21.95 6.58
N GLY A 86 -9.99 -21.50 7.70
CA GLY A 86 -9.96 -22.23 8.96
C GLY A 86 -9.22 -21.56 10.11
N GLY A 87 -8.87 -20.28 9.99
CA GLY A 87 -8.29 -19.45 11.06
C GLY A 87 -9.26 -18.43 11.66
N TYR A 88 -8.75 -17.48 12.39
CA TYR A 88 -9.50 -16.35 12.94
C TYR A 88 -9.90 -15.34 11.85
N ASP A 89 -9.17 -15.33 10.72
CA ASP A 89 -9.45 -14.53 9.52
C ASP A 89 -8.96 -15.31 8.28
N ASP A 90 -9.40 -14.88 7.11
CA ASP A 90 -8.96 -15.46 5.86
C ASP A 90 -7.48 -15.13 5.60
N THR A 91 -6.70 -16.16 5.29
CA THR A 91 -5.29 -16.02 4.93
C THR A 91 -4.98 -16.77 3.63
N GLY A 92 -3.84 -16.53 3.04
CA GLY A 92 -3.44 -17.27 1.86
C GLY A 92 -2.08 -16.87 1.32
N ASP A 93 -1.66 -17.59 0.29
CA ASP A 93 -0.47 -17.24 -0.48
C ASP A 93 -0.92 -16.38 -1.68
N VAL A 94 -0.20 -15.31 -1.95
CA VAL A 94 -0.50 -14.39 -3.06
C VAL A 94 0.71 -14.28 -3.96
N LYS A 95 0.53 -14.55 -5.24
CA LYS A 95 1.57 -14.39 -6.25
C LYS A 95 1.24 -13.20 -7.14
N ILE A 96 2.18 -12.28 -7.26
CA ILE A 96 2.10 -11.12 -8.15
C ILE A 96 3.19 -11.26 -9.20
N SER A 97 2.85 -10.98 -10.46
CA SER A 97 3.79 -11.05 -11.57
C SER A 97 3.61 -9.87 -12.53
N TYR A 98 4.71 -9.41 -13.09
CA TYR A 98 4.67 -8.45 -14.19
C TYR A 98 3.85 -9.03 -15.37
N ASN A 99 2.94 -8.22 -15.90
CA ASN A 99 2.06 -8.62 -17.01
C ASN A 99 1.95 -7.52 -18.08
N GLY A 100 3.07 -6.83 -18.32
CA GLY A 100 3.08 -5.65 -19.19
C GLY A 100 2.89 -4.35 -18.39
N ARG A 101 2.86 -3.24 -19.09
CA ARG A 101 2.68 -1.93 -18.48
C ARG A 101 1.28 -1.80 -17.89
N LEU A 102 1.19 -1.22 -16.71
CA LEU A 102 -0.09 -0.99 -16.04
C LEU A 102 -0.95 -0.01 -16.84
N LYS A 103 -2.26 -0.09 -16.67
CA LYS A 103 -3.26 0.81 -17.27
C LYS A 103 -3.82 1.77 -16.22
N ALA A 104 -4.14 2.97 -16.64
CA ALA A 104 -4.75 3.98 -15.79
C ALA A 104 -6.12 3.52 -15.26
N VAL A 105 -6.45 3.97 -14.04
CA VAL A 105 -7.74 3.72 -13.38
C VAL A 105 -8.17 4.93 -12.55
N ASP A 106 -9.49 5.07 -12.36
CA ASP A 106 -10.05 5.97 -11.36
C ASP A 106 -10.42 5.19 -10.10
N VAL A 107 -10.05 5.74 -8.94
CA VAL A 107 -10.27 5.15 -7.61
C VAL A 107 -10.98 6.16 -6.73
N SER A 108 -12.21 5.86 -6.33
CA SER A 108 -13.04 6.72 -5.48
C SER A 108 -13.90 5.95 -4.48
N GLU A 109 -13.84 4.61 -4.54
CA GLU A 109 -14.60 3.72 -3.68
C GLU A 109 -13.67 2.98 -2.71
N ASN A 110 -14.22 2.54 -1.58
CA ASN A 110 -13.50 1.78 -0.55
C ASN A 110 -12.21 2.45 -0.06
N ILE A 111 -12.13 3.77 -0.11
CA ILE A 111 -10.90 4.53 0.18
C ILE A 111 -10.36 4.21 1.58
N ALA A 112 -11.22 4.08 2.59
CA ALA A 112 -10.80 3.72 3.94
C ALA A 112 -10.08 2.35 4.01
N TRP A 113 -10.27 1.46 3.02
CA TRP A 113 -9.65 0.13 2.95
C TRP A 113 -8.29 0.12 2.24
N LEU A 114 -7.90 1.23 1.60
CA LEU A 114 -6.65 1.37 0.86
C LEU A 114 -5.91 2.67 1.14
N ILE A 115 -6.42 3.49 2.06
CA ILE A 115 -5.91 4.85 2.28
C ILE A 115 -4.42 4.87 2.63
N ASP A 116 -3.98 3.85 3.33
CA ASP A 116 -2.58 3.72 3.74
C ASP A 116 -1.67 3.27 2.59
N GLU A 117 -2.20 2.63 1.55
CA GLU A 117 -1.50 2.25 0.33
C GLU A 117 -1.54 3.34 -0.75
N ALA A 118 -2.25 4.46 -0.52
CA ALA A 118 -2.40 5.53 -1.50
C ALA A 118 -1.05 6.07 -2.04
N PRO A 119 0.01 6.29 -1.23
CA PRO A 119 1.31 6.69 -1.76
C PRO A 119 1.92 5.64 -2.71
N ALA A 120 1.79 4.36 -2.39
CA ALA A 120 2.27 3.28 -3.25
C ALA A 120 1.42 3.13 -4.52
N LEU A 121 0.10 3.32 -4.44
CA LEU A 121 -0.77 3.38 -5.61
C LEU A 121 -0.42 4.57 -6.53
N ALA A 122 0.02 5.71 -5.96
CA ALA A 122 0.50 6.82 -6.76
C ALA A 122 1.72 6.44 -7.62
N ILE A 123 2.60 5.58 -7.11
CA ILE A 123 3.71 5.02 -7.90
C ILE A 123 3.18 4.08 -9.01
N ALA A 124 2.17 3.24 -8.72
CA ALA A 124 1.53 2.44 -9.75
C ALA A 124 0.92 3.32 -10.86
N PHE A 125 0.25 4.42 -10.50
CA PHE A 125 -0.30 5.40 -11.43
C PHE A 125 0.78 6.07 -12.28
N ALA A 126 1.91 6.44 -11.67
CA ALA A 126 3.07 7.01 -12.37
C ALA A 126 3.68 6.05 -13.40
N CYS A 127 3.57 4.74 -13.18
CA CYS A 127 4.06 3.69 -14.09
C CYS A 127 2.99 3.18 -15.08
N ALA A 128 1.79 3.73 -15.08
CA ALA A 128 0.68 3.28 -15.93
C ALA A 128 0.64 4.03 -17.29
N ASP A 129 -0.06 3.45 -18.26
CA ASP A 129 -0.43 4.17 -19.47
C ASP A 129 -1.74 4.95 -19.24
N GLY A 130 -1.70 6.26 -19.48
CA GLY A 130 -2.84 7.17 -19.31
C GLY A 130 -2.84 7.91 -17.97
N THR A 131 -3.98 8.47 -17.61
CA THR A 131 -4.14 9.33 -16.42
C THR A 131 -5.04 8.65 -15.41
N SER A 132 -4.52 8.44 -14.21
CA SER A 132 -5.25 7.87 -13.07
C SER A 132 -5.64 8.94 -12.06
N THR A 133 -6.72 8.70 -11.33
CA THR A 133 -7.22 9.62 -10.31
C THR A 133 -7.55 8.86 -9.03
N LEU A 134 -7.13 9.40 -7.88
CA LEU A 134 -7.61 9.01 -6.56
C LEU A 134 -8.43 10.15 -5.97
N LYS A 135 -9.64 9.87 -5.47
CA LYS A 135 -10.54 10.83 -4.83
C LYS A 135 -11.09 10.31 -3.50
N ASN A 136 -11.81 11.15 -2.78
CA ASN A 136 -12.44 10.84 -1.48
C ASN A 136 -11.43 10.43 -0.39
N ALA A 137 -10.17 10.86 -0.52
CA ALA A 137 -9.06 10.50 0.36
C ALA A 137 -8.54 11.71 1.17
N LYS A 138 -9.43 12.62 1.59
CA LYS A 138 -9.07 13.85 2.31
C LYS A 138 -8.26 13.59 3.58
N GLU A 139 -8.47 12.44 4.22
CA GLU A 139 -7.73 12.02 5.42
C GLU A 139 -6.20 11.91 5.17
N LEU A 140 -5.75 11.73 3.93
CA LEU A 140 -4.33 11.71 3.58
C LEU A 140 -3.60 13.02 3.94
N ARG A 141 -4.32 14.13 4.06
CA ARG A 141 -3.73 15.44 4.38
C ARG A 141 -3.34 15.58 5.86
N VAL A 142 -3.84 14.71 6.72
CA VAL A 142 -3.65 14.77 8.18
C VAL A 142 -3.02 13.49 8.74
N LYS A 143 -2.30 12.73 7.89
CA LYS A 143 -1.50 11.57 8.30
C LYS A 143 -0.16 12.06 8.90
N GLU A 144 0.91 11.27 8.84
CA GLU A 144 2.26 11.62 9.33
C GLU A 144 2.79 12.91 8.67
N CYS A 145 2.36 13.17 7.45
CA CYS A 145 2.52 14.41 6.70
C CYS A 145 1.27 14.65 5.83
N ASP A 146 1.21 15.75 5.09
CA ASP A 146 0.24 15.87 3.98
C ASP A 146 0.68 14.95 2.84
N ARG A 147 0.21 13.68 2.88
CA ARG A 147 0.57 12.64 1.90
C ARG A 147 0.19 13.01 0.48
N ILE A 148 -0.87 13.82 0.27
CA ILE A 148 -1.24 14.29 -1.07
C ILE A 148 -0.16 15.23 -1.60
N ALA A 149 0.14 16.28 -0.86
CA ALA A 149 1.10 17.31 -1.28
C ALA A 149 2.51 16.71 -1.47
N VAL A 150 2.97 15.91 -0.50
CA VAL A 150 4.32 15.30 -0.54
C VAL A 150 4.43 14.33 -1.72
N THR A 151 3.44 13.45 -1.94
CA THR A 151 3.46 12.48 -3.06
C THR A 151 3.49 13.20 -4.41
N VAL A 152 2.62 14.22 -4.59
CA VAL A 152 2.55 14.98 -5.84
C VAL A 152 3.85 15.74 -6.09
N SER A 153 4.39 16.41 -5.07
CA SER A 153 5.66 17.14 -5.18
C SER A 153 6.83 16.22 -5.56
N ALA A 154 6.93 15.06 -4.90
CA ALA A 154 7.98 14.08 -5.17
C ALA A 154 7.87 13.46 -6.57
N LEU A 155 6.65 13.15 -7.04
CA LEU A 155 6.43 12.66 -8.41
C LEU A 155 6.83 13.72 -9.46
N ARG A 156 6.48 14.98 -9.21
CA ARG A 156 6.93 16.09 -10.09
C ARG A 156 8.45 16.23 -10.15
N ALA A 157 9.13 16.06 -9.02
CA ALA A 157 10.60 16.03 -8.99
C ALA A 157 11.18 14.89 -9.85
N CYS A 158 10.47 13.75 -9.93
CA CYS A 158 10.79 12.62 -10.81
C CYS A 158 10.39 12.87 -12.28
N GLY A 159 9.85 14.03 -12.64
CA GLY A 159 9.42 14.36 -14.00
C GLY A 159 8.07 13.76 -14.40
N ILE A 160 7.28 13.29 -13.45
CA ILE A 160 5.93 12.77 -13.66
C ILE A 160 4.90 13.90 -13.55
N GLU A 161 3.97 13.96 -14.49
CA GLU A 161 2.85 14.89 -14.44
C GLU A 161 1.88 14.47 -13.35
N ALA A 162 1.78 15.28 -12.30
CA ALA A 162 0.92 15.01 -11.15
C ALA A 162 0.29 16.32 -10.66
N SER A 163 -0.94 16.25 -10.17
CA SER A 163 -1.66 17.39 -9.58
C SER A 163 -2.43 16.97 -8.35
N GLU A 164 -2.44 17.86 -7.36
CA GLU A 164 -3.26 17.72 -6.18
C GLU A 164 -4.72 17.97 -6.52
N LEU A 165 -5.61 17.21 -5.86
CA LEU A 165 -7.01 17.52 -5.69
C LEU A 165 -7.23 17.88 -4.21
N GLU A 166 -8.36 18.44 -3.86
CA GLU A 166 -8.69 18.75 -2.47
C GLU A 166 -8.62 17.48 -1.58
N ASP A 167 -9.09 16.36 -2.13
CA ASP A 167 -9.29 15.08 -1.47
C ASP A 167 -8.55 13.92 -2.13
N GLY A 168 -7.46 14.20 -2.88
CA GLY A 168 -6.71 13.16 -3.58
C GLY A 168 -5.70 13.72 -4.56
N PHE A 169 -5.44 12.98 -5.64
CA PHE A 169 -4.49 13.39 -6.68
C PHE A 169 -4.84 12.81 -8.05
N LYS A 170 -4.33 13.48 -9.08
CA LYS A 170 -4.40 13.03 -10.48
C LYS A 170 -2.97 12.90 -11.02
N ILE A 171 -2.66 11.76 -11.62
CA ILE A 171 -1.31 11.42 -12.08
C ILE A 171 -1.40 10.88 -13.51
N THR A 172 -0.64 11.48 -14.41
CA THR A 172 -0.44 10.96 -15.78
C THR A 172 0.84 10.13 -15.80
N GLY A 173 0.73 8.87 -16.14
CA GLY A 173 1.87 7.96 -16.17
C GLY A 173 2.89 8.34 -17.22
N GLY A 174 4.15 8.06 -16.92
CA GLY A 174 5.29 8.45 -17.74
C GLY A 174 6.54 7.63 -17.48
N VAL A 175 7.68 8.17 -17.83
CA VAL A 175 9.00 7.62 -17.52
C VAL A 175 9.60 8.46 -16.40
N ALA A 176 9.64 7.89 -15.20
CA ALA A 176 10.24 8.56 -14.05
C ALA A 176 11.75 8.69 -14.21
N LYS A 177 12.28 9.79 -13.71
CA LYS A 177 13.72 10.08 -13.65
C LYS A 177 14.20 9.98 -12.22
N SER A 178 15.50 9.74 -12.05
CA SER A 178 16.17 9.83 -10.76
C SER A 178 15.96 11.21 -10.14
N ALA A 179 15.72 11.23 -8.84
CA ALA A 179 15.56 12.46 -8.07
C ALA A 179 15.98 12.25 -6.61
N SER A 180 16.26 13.34 -5.91
CA SER A 180 16.37 13.37 -4.45
C SER A 180 15.04 13.86 -3.89
N ILE A 181 14.43 13.09 -2.99
CA ILE A 181 13.15 13.43 -2.36
C ILE A 181 13.25 13.41 -0.83
N ASP A 182 12.44 14.22 -0.17
CA ASP A 182 12.26 14.18 1.28
C ASP A 182 10.97 13.39 1.60
N SER A 183 11.08 12.34 2.41
CA SER A 183 9.91 11.58 2.87
C SER A 183 9.08 12.31 3.91
N HIS A 184 9.55 13.45 4.42
CA HIS A 184 8.96 14.22 5.52
C HIS A 184 8.74 13.38 6.80
N GLY A 185 9.55 12.33 7.01
CA GLY A 185 9.42 11.41 8.13
C GLY A 185 8.28 10.40 7.98
N ASP A 186 7.68 10.30 6.80
CA ASP A 186 6.64 9.34 6.51
C ASP A 186 7.22 8.06 5.88
N HIS A 187 7.12 6.96 6.62
CA HIS A 187 7.64 5.67 6.20
C HIS A 187 6.99 5.14 4.92
N ARG A 188 5.70 5.46 4.68
CA ARG A 188 4.98 5.01 3.46
C ARG A 188 5.42 5.78 2.23
N ILE A 189 5.67 7.08 2.36
CA ILE A 189 6.30 7.87 1.30
C ILE A 189 7.69 7.30 0.99
N ALA A 190 8.53 7.11 2.02
CA ALA A 190 9.87 6.58 1.83
C ALA A 190 9.87 5.21 1.11
N MET A 191 9.06 4.26 1.56
CA MET A 191 8.96 2.93 0.94
C MET A 191 8.39 2.98 -0.48
N SER A 192 7.40 3.84 -0.74
CA SER A 192 6.81 4.00 -2.08
C SER A 192 7.84 4.49 -3.09
N PHE A 193 8.59 5.55 -2.74
CA PHE A 193 9.61 6.07 -3.62
C PHE A 193 10.86 5.19 -3.70
N ALA A 194 11.16 4.38 -2.67
CA ALA A 194 12.18 3.34 -2.77
C ALA A 194 11.81 2.30 -3.84
N VAL A 195 10.52 1.92 -3.95
CA VAL A 195 10.04 1.04 -5.02
C VAL A 195 10.16 1.70 -6.39
N LEU A 196 9.80 2.99 -6.53
CA LEU A 196 10.03 3.72 -7.79
C LEU A 196 11.51 3.79 -8.15
N GLY A 197 12.37 3.96 -7.15
CA GLY A 197 13.82 3.98 -7.29
C GLY A 197 14.42 2.72 -7.90
N LEU A 198 13.74 1.57 -7.81
CA LEU A 198 14.17 0.34 -8.48
C LEU A 198 14.14 0.45 -10.02
N LEU A 199 13.38 1.39 -10.57
CA LEU A 199 13.31 1.65 -12.01
C LEU A 199 14.26 2.75 -12.48
N CYS A 200 14.52 3.78 -11.67
CA CYS A 200 15.20 5.00 -12.14
C CYS A 200 16.34 5.48 -11.23
N GLY A 201 16.57 4.83 -10.09
CA GLY A 201 17.43 5.36 -9.03
C GLY A 201 16.72 6.46 -8.23
N MET A 202 16.97 6.52 -6.92
CA MET A 202 16.34 7.49 -6.03
C MET A 202 17.23 7.75 -4.81
N GLU A 203 17.30 8.99 -4.39
CA GLU A 203 17.84 9.37 -3.09
C GLU A 203 16.68 9.80 -2.19
N ILE A 204 16.60 9.24 -0.99
CA ILE A 204 15.47 9.46 -0.09
C ILE A 204 15.99 9.90 1.27
N SER A 205 15.75 11.16 1.62
CA SER A 205 16.06 11.66 2.97
C SER A 205 15.01 11.27 3.97
N LYS A 206 15.40 11.14 5.25
CA LYS A 206 14.58 10.68 6.35
C LYS A 206 14.03 9.25 6.16
N SER A 207 14.78 8.42 5.41
CA SER A 207 14.41 7.02 5.16
C SER A 207 14.49 6.13 6.41
N GLU A 208 15.19 6.57 7.46
CA GLU A 208 15.24 5.90 8.76
C GLU A 208 13.85 5.68 9.40
N PHE A 209 12.86 6.51 9.05
CA PHE A 209 11.49 6.35 9.51
C PHE A 209 10.82 5.08 8.98
N ILE A 210 11.35 4.44 7.94
CA ILE A 210 10.89 3.11 7.49
C ILE A 210 10.93 2.10 8.63
N ALA A 211 11.95 2.16 9.49
CA ALA A 211 12.12 1.25 10.61
C ALA A 211 11.01 1.32 11.67
N THR A 212 10.21 2.39 11.69
CA THR A 212 9.08 2.53 12.63
C THR A 212 7.94 1.54 12.35
N SER A 213 7.77 1.13 11.10
CA SER A 213 6.71 0.19 10.70
C SER A 213 7.24 -1.08 10.06
N PHE A 214 8.37 -1.01 9.35
CA PHE A 214 8.92 -2.15 8.63
C PHE A 214 10.47 -2.20 8.72
N PRO A 215 11.05 -2.56 9.87
CA PRO A 215 12.50 -2.55 10.08
C PRO A 215 13.30 -3.39 9.08
N ASN A 216 12.70 -4.42 8.49
CA ASN A 216 13.36 -5.32 7.55
C ASN A 216 13.11 -4.96 6.08
N PHE A 217 12.51 -3.82 5.76
CA PHE A 217 12.11 -3.46 4.40
C PHE A 217 13.29 -3.50 3.42
N THR A 218 14.37 -2.78 3.68
CA THR A 218 15.56 -2.72 2.82
C THR A 218 16.25 -4.07 2.72
N LYS A 219 16.34 -4.81 3.82
CA LYS A 219 16.88 -6.17 3.82
C LYS A 219 16.09 -7.11 2.92
N CYS A 220 14.74 -7.04 2.97
CA CYS A 220 13.89 -7.84 2.10
C CYS A 220 14.05 -7.45 0.63
N LEU A 221 14.15 -6.16 0.29
CA LEU A 221 14.43 -5.71 -1.08
C LEU A 221 15.78 -6.24 -1.58
N LYS A 222 16.85 -6.13 -0.76
CA LYS A 222 18.17 -6.69 -1.08
C LYS A 222 18.12 -8.19 -1.34
N ASN A 223 17.37 -8.94 -0.54
CA ASN A 223 17.18 -10.40 -0.72
C ASN A 223 16.43 -10.73 -2.01
N LEU A 224 15.60 -9.83 -2.51
CA LEU A 224 14.90 -9.96 -3.79
C LEU A 224 15.73 -9.47 -4.99
N GLY A 225 16.97 -9.04 -4.75
CA GLY A 225 17.92 -8.62 -5.80
C GLY A 225 18.02 -7.12 -6.04
N ALA A 226 17.38 -6.30 -5.21
CA ALA A 226 17.51 -4.85 -5.31
C ALA A 226 18.89 -4.36 -4.82
N VAL A 227 19.43 -3.33 -5.47
CA VAL A 227 20.61 -2.61 -5.00
C VAL A 227 20.13 -1.42 -4.14
N VAL A 228 20.41 -1.47 -2.85
CA VAL A 228 20.06 -0.43 -1.89
C VAL A 228 21.30 -0.05 -1.10
N ASN A 229 21.70 1.22 -1.17
CA ASN A 229 22.74 1.83 -0.35
C ASN A 229 22.09 2.52 0.86
N GLU A 230 22.68 2.39 2.04
CA GLU A 230 22.21 2.99 3.29
C GLU A 230 23.20 4.03 3.77
#